data_6841ebbc9cedb94b41530014b673c17c
#
_entry.id   6841ebbc9cedb94b41530014b673c17c
#
_cell.length_a   1.000
_cell.length_b   1.000
_cell.length_c   1.000
_cell.angle_alpha   90.00
_cell.angle_beta   90.00
_cell.angle_gamma   90.00
#
_symmetry.space_group_name_H-M   'P 1'
#
loop_
_entity.id
_entity.type
_entity.pdbx_description
1 polymer ?
#
loop_
_entity_poly.entity_id
_entity_poly.type
_entity_poly.pdbx_seq_one_letter_code
_entity_poly.pdbx_strand_id
1 'polypeptide(L)'
;MLALWILVGCKAVEPAPTEVVDAVDTLWQAAELGTDEQLAEALRDLAATFPLDPPDGSFPPLTDDDIAQVGVTGQDPADAPGLFMSYTFGCDRAELEASLSHPDQATLHPSAHYETYDRRFDSPRDAWLAGDDDVLTWEVDYSIKYLGNNYSASTESLLRRVPHLDDEQTPWGSFLVQRTYFPHPAEFDGDNNKYFEQDYQLEIFWFDQGITRHFYALWREFNFGGTYKSGNETAERLLLNALYDWDDETEEGCREGLP
;
A
#
# COMPACT_ATOMS: atom_id res chain seq x y z
N MET A 1 36.03 31.01 -6.94
CA MET A 1 35.15 29.94 -6.42
C MET A 1 33.82 30.04 -7.12
N LEU A 2 33.61 29.21 -8.15
CA LEU A 2 32.30 29.10 -8.81
C LEU A 2 31.45 28.13 -8.00
N ALA A 3 30.38 28.62 -7.37
CA ALA A 3 29.38 27.77 -6.75
C ALA A 3 28.55 27.14 -7.86
N LEU A 4 28.75 25.86 -8.10
CA LEU A 4 27.92 25.06 -8.99
C LEU A 4 26.61 24.80 -8.27
N TRP A 5 25.57 25.56 -8.59
CA TRP A 5 24.19 25.25 -8.18
C TRP A 5 23.74 24.05 -9.01
N ILE A 6 23.77 22.86 -8.44
CA ILE A 6 23.07 21.70 -8.98
C ILE A 6 21.59 22.01 -8.78
N LEU A 7 20.94 22.49 -9.84
CA LEU A 7 19.49 22.47 -9.95
C LEU A 7 19.10 20.98 -10.06
N VAL A 8 18.80 20.36 -8.94
CA VAL A 8 18.02 19.13 -8.91
C VAL A 8 16.63 19.56 -9.38
N GLY A 9 16.40 19.44 -10.69
CA GLY A 9 15.09 19.66 -11.26
C GLY A 9 14.13 18.67 -10.62
N CYS A 10 13.08 19.17 -9.95
CA CYS A 10 11.95 18.34 -9.56
C CYS A 10 11.38 17.73 -10.83
N LYS A 11 11.61 16.44 -11.07
CA LYS A 11 10.96 15.71 -12.13
C LYS A 11 9.55 15.42 -11.63
N ALA A 12 8.54 15.88 -12.36
CA ALA A 12 7.16 15.50 -12.07
C ALA A 12 7.04 13.97 -12.12
N VAL A 13 6.21 13.42 -11.27
CA VAL A 13 5.92 11.98 -11.26
C VAL A 13 5.22 11.63 -12.56
N GLU A 14 5.70 10.62 -13.28
CA GLU A 14 5.18 10.24 -14.60
C GLU A 14 3.86 9.44 -14.46
N PRO A 15 2.86 9.63 -15.33
CA PRO A 15 1.65 8.81 -15.31
C PRO A 15 1.95 7.34 -15.59
N ALA A 16 1.22 6.44 -14.93
CA ALA A 16 1.29 5.01 -15.18
C ALA A 16 0.88 4.69 -16.63
N PRO A 17 1.51 3.69 -17.30
CA PRO A 17 0.99 3.14 -18.55
C PRO A 17 -0.44 2.61 -18.39
N THR A 18 -1.23 2.66 -19.47
CA THR A 18 -2.64 2.22 -19.43
C THR A 18 -2.78 0.76 -18.99
N GLU A 19 -1.90 -0.10 -19.45
CA GLU A 19 -1.90 -1.53 -19.12
C GLU A 19 -1.70 -1.75 -17.60
N VAL A 20 -0.92 -0.89 -16.96
CA VAL A 20 -0.70 -0.91 -15.50
C VAL A 20 -1.95 -0.44 -14.77
N VAL A 21 -2.59 0.64 -15.26
CA VAL A 21 -3.85 1.13 -14.69
C VAL A 21 -4.91 0.04 -14.76
N ASP A 22 -5.12 -0.58 -15.91
CA ASP A 22 -6.12 -1.63 -16.12
C ASP A 22 -5.86 -2.85 -15.21
N ALA A 23 -4.58 -3.25 -15.04
CA ALA A 23 -4.20 -4.34 -14.16
C ALA A 23 -4.48 -4.00 -12.68
N VAL A 24 -4.12 -2.81 -12.25
CA VAL A 24 -4.33 -2.34 -10.87
C VAL A 24 -5.82 -2.21 -10.55
N ASP A 25 -6.62 -1.68 -11.47
CA ASP A 25 -8.08 -1.62 -11.32
C ASP A 25 -8.68 -3.03 -11.16
N THR A 26 -8.23 -3.98 -11.98
CA THR A 26 -8.68 -5.38 -11.86
C THR A 26 -8.26 -5.99 -10.53
N LEU A 27 -7.03 -5.77 -10.07
CA LEU A 27 -6.54 -6.27 -8.78
C LEU A 27 -7.32 -5.65 -7.60
N TRP A 28 -7.61 -4.35 -7.67
CA TRP A 28 -8.44 -3.67 -6.67
C TRP A 28 -9.84 -4.28 -6.57
N GLN A 29 -10.52 -4.40 -7.71
CA GLN A 29 -11.88 -4.89 -7.80
C GLN A 29 -12.01 -6.37 -7.44
N ALA A 30 -11.03 -7.19 -7.85
CA ALA A 30 -11.05 -8.64 -7.62
C ALA A 30 -10.47 -9.08 -6.27
N ALA A 31 -9.84 -8.20 -5.49
CA ALA A 31 -9.10 -8.55 -4.27
C ALA A 31 -9.91 -9.42 -3.30
N GLU A 32 -11.18 -9.11 -3.08
CA GLU A 32 -12.03 -9.83 -2.12
C GLU A 32 -12.84 -10.96 -2.77
N LEU A 33 -13.53 -10.65 -3.86
CA LEU A 33 -14.56 -11.53 -4.44
C LEU A 33 -14.19 -12.10 -5.82
N GLY A 34 -13.08 -11.64 -6.41
CA GLY A 34 -12.61 -12.13 -7.70
C GLY A 34 -12.09 -13.57 -7.65
N THR A 35 -11.95 -14.18 -8.81
CA THR A 35 -11.32 -15.52 -8.91
C THR A 35 -9.80 -15.41 -8.90
N ASP A 36 -9.12 -16.49 -8.51
CA ASP A 36 -7.66 -16.54 -8.53
C ASP A 36 -7.11 -16.35 -9.94
N GLU A 37 -7.83 -16.85 -10.97
CA GLU A 37 -7.46 -16.65 -12.38
C GLU A 37 -7.48 -15.18 -12.79
N GLN A 38 -8.50 -14.41 -12.36
CA GLN A 38 -8.60 -12.98 -12.64
C GLN A 38 -7.42 -12.21 -12.01
N LEU A 39 -7.12 -12.51 -10.74
CA LEU A 39 -5.99 -11.88 -10.03
C LEU A 39 -4.66 -12.26 -10.68
N ALA A 40 -4.46 -13.53 -11.06
CA ALA A 40 -3.23 -13.98 -11.69
C ALA A 40 -3.05 -13.39 -13.10
N GLU A 41 -4.12 -13.21 -13.87
CA GLU A 41 -4.06 -12.53 -15.18
C GLU A 41 -3.64 -11.08 -15.02
N ALA A 42 -4.28 -10.34 -14.12
CA ALA A 42 -3.94 -8.94 -13.84
C ALA A 42 -2.50 -8.79 -13.31
N LEU A 43 -2.03 -9.70 -12.45
CA LEU A 43 -0.64 -9.69 -12.02
C LEU A 43 0.34 -9.95 -13.17
N ARG A 44 0.01 -10.86 -14.11
CA ARG A 44 0.86 -11.08 -15.30
C ARG A 44 1.03 -9.81 -16.12
N ASP A 45 -0.07 -9.08 -16.34
CA ASP A 45 -0.06 -7.83 -17.09
C ASP A 45 0.76 -6.76 -16.38
N LEU A 46 0.57 -6.64 -15.05
CA LEU A 46 1.36 -5.77 -14.20
C LEU A 46 2.86 -6.12 -14.29
N ALA A 47 3.23 -7.36 -14.02
CA ALA A 47 4.61 -7.83 -13.99
C ALA A 47 5.31 -7.77 -15.36
N ALA A 48 4.57 -7.94 -16.47
CA ALA A 48 5.10 -7.83 -17.82
C ALA A 48 5.45 -6.37 -18.19
N THR A 49 4.70 -5.41 -17.66
CA THR A 49 4.88 -3.98 -17.94
C THR A 49 5.92 -3.35 -17.01
N PHE A 50 6.04 -3.86 -15.79
CA PHE A 50 7.00 -3.36 -14.81
C PHE A 50 8.36 -4.05 -14.94
N PRO A 51 9.39 -3.37 -15.46
CA PRO A 51 10.77 -3.84 -15.35
C PRO A 51 11.18 -3.94 -13.89
N LEU A 52 12.35 -4.56 -13.66
CA LEU A 52 12.89 -4.86 -12.32
C LEU A 52 12.93 -3.67 -11.34
N ASP A 53 12.87 -2.45 -11.84
CA ASP A 53 13.05 -1.22 -11.04
C ASP A 53 12.34 -0.06 -11.76
N PRO A 54 11.00 -0.07 -11.80
CA PRO A 54 10.25 0.99 -12.46
C PRO A 54 10.39 2.29 -11.65
N PRO A 55 10.41 3.45 -12.32
CA PRO A 55 10.32 4.72 -11.61
C PRO A 55 8.96 4.85 -10.93
N ASP A 56 8.92 5.59 -9.82
CA ASP A 56 7.67 6.02 -9.19
C ASP A 56 6.79 6.75 -10.19
N GLY A 57 5.48 6.62 -10.02
CA GLY A 57 4.53 7.22 -10.93
C GLY A 57 3.22 7.64 -10.27
N SER A 58 2.30 8.15 -11.09
CA SER A 58 0.97 8.54 -10.66
C SER A 58 -0.11 7.71 -11.34
N PHE A 59 -1.21 7.49 -10.61
CA PHE A 59 -2.43 6.89 -11.11
C PHE A 59 -3.55 7.91 -11.28
N PRO A 60 -4.51 7.65 -12.17
CA PRO A 60 -5.81 8.32 -12.09
C PRO A 60 -6.46 8.02 -10.74
N PRO A 61 -7.35 8.90 -10.24
CA PRO A 61 -8.17 8.59 -9.09
C PRO A 61 -8.99 7.31 -9.29
N LEU A 62 -9.33 6.63 -8.18
CA LEU A 62 -10.33 5.57 -8.19
C LEU A 62 -11.69 6.11 -8.67
N THR A 63 -12.59 5.23 -9.05
CA THR A 63 -13.96 5.58 -9.44
C THR A 63 -14.92 5.46 -8.24
N ASP A 64 -16.12 6.04 -8.37
CA ASP A 64 -17.19 5.85 -7.38
C ASP A 64 -17.53 4.36 -7.19
N ASP A 65 -17.46 3.57 -8.25
CA ASP A 65 -17.73 2.12 -8.19
C ASP A 65 -16.63 1.38 -7.41
N ASP A 66 -15.37 1.81 -7.51
CA ASP A 66 -14.25 1.21 -6.79
C ASP A 66 -14.35 1.44 -5.28
N ILE A 67 -14.67 2.66 -4.85
CA ILE A 67 -14.82 2.95 -3.43
C ILE A 67 -16.13 2.38 -2.85
N ALA A 68 -17.17 2.27 -3.66
CA ALA A 68 -18.42 1.64 -3.24
C ALA A 68 -18.25 0.14 -2.93
N GLN A 69 -17.32 -0.55 -3.59
CA GLN A 69 -17.03 -1.97 -3.32
C GLN A 69 -16.54 -2.21 -1.89
N VAL A 70 -15.84 -1.23 -1.31
CA VAL A 70 -15.36 -1.29 0.08
C VAL A 70 -16.34 -0.60 1.06
N GLY A 71 -17.56 -0.29 0.61
CA GLY A 71 -18.62 0.28 1.45
C GLY A 71 -18.44 1.77 1.76
N VAL A 72 -17.44 2.43 1.21
CA VAL A 72 -17.21 3.86 1.40
C VAL A 72 -18.21 4.65 0.56
N THR A 73 -18.85 5.64 1.18
CA THR A 73 -19.86 6.48 0.54
C THR A 73 -19.73 7.94 0.98
N GLY A 74 -20.10 8.86 0.10
CA GLY A 74 -20.14 10.30 0.41
C GLY A 74 -18.81 11.01 0.27
N GLN A 75 -17.78 10.34 -0.23
CA GLN A 75 -16.48 10.91 -0.60
C GLN A 75 -16.39 11.03 -2.12
N ASP A 76 -15.61 11.99 -2.61
CA ASP A 76 -15.31 12.13 -4.04
C ASP A 76 -13.92 11.53 -4.30
N PRO A 77 -13.80 10.37 -4.95
CA PRO A 77 -12.50 9.77 -5.22
C PRO A 77 -11.59 10.62 -6.10
N ALA A 78 -12.14 11.59 -6.85
CA ALA A 78 -11.36 12.51 -7.66
C ALA A 78 -10.46 13.44 -6.82
N ASP A 79 -10.77 13.62 -5.52
CA ASP A 79 -9.96 14.42 -4.58
C ASP A 79 -8.77 13.64 -4.00
N ALA A 80 -8.71 12.31 -4.24
CA ALA A 80 -7.62 11.43 -3.83
C ALA A 80 -6.71 11.06 -5.02
N PRO A 81 -5.67 11.87 -5.32
CA PRO A 81 -4.72 11.55 -6.40
C PRO A 81 -3.95 10.27 -6.08
N GLY A 82 -3.73 9.46 -7.12
CA GLY A 82 -3.04 8.18 -7.02
C GLY A 82 -1.54 8.30 -7.26
N LEU A 83 -0.77 7.55 -6.48
CA LEU A 83 0.68 7.37 -6.61
C LEU A 83 1.00 5.88 -6.63
N PHE A 84 2.13 5.51 -7.21
CA PHE A 84 2.68 4.16 -7.07
C PHE A 84 4.18 4.17 -6.92
N MET A 85 4.67 3.12 -6.29
CA MET A 85 6.09 2.78 -6.22
C MET A 85 6.27 1.27 -6.37
N SER A 86 7.50 0.84 -6.56
CA SER A 86 7.88 -0.56 -6.42
C SER A 86 9.13 -0.69 -5.58
N TYR A 87 9.25 -1.85 -4.94
CA TYR A 87 10.38 -2.20 -4.10
C TYR A 87 10.75 -3.68 -4.31
N THR A 88 11.97 -4.04 -3.95
CA THR A 88 12.44 -5.43 -4.00
C THR A 88 13.17 -5.74 -2.70
N PHE A 89 12.69 -6.74 -1.95
CA PHE A 89 13.33 -7.16 -0.71
C PHE A 89 13.76 -8.62 -0.72
N GLY A 90 14.71 -8.91 0.19
CA GLY A 90 15.26 -10.23 0.37
C GLY A 90 14.47 -11.15 1.32
N CYS A 91 13.22 -10.79 1.68
CA CYS A 91 12.35 -11.64 2.49
C CYS A 91 11.94 -12.89 1.71
N ASP A 92 11.90 -14.03 2.38
CA ASP A 92 11.14 -15.16 1.85
C ASP A 92 9.63 -14.97 2.12
N ARG A 93 8.83 -15.84 1.51
CA ARG A 93 7.38 -15.73 1.60
C ARG A 93 6.87 -15.86 3.04
N ALA A 94 7.37 -16.83 3.81
CA ALA A 94 6.88 -17.09 5.15
C ALA A 94 7.25 -15.95 6.11
N GLU A 95 8.43 -15.38 5.95
CA GLU A 95 8.88 -14.19 6.68
C GLU A 95 8.00 -12.99 6.36
N LEU A 96 7.71 -12.73 5.08
CA LEU A 96 6.85 -11.63 4.68
C LEU A 96 5.41 -11.82 5.18
N GLU A 97 4.82 -13.01 5.02
CA GLU A 97 3.48 -13.31 5.54
C GLU A 97 3.39 -13.09 7.05
N ALA A 98 4.42 -13.50 7.80
CA ALA A 98 4.49 -13.27 9.24
C ALA A 98 4.60 -11.77 9.58
N SER A 99 5.40 -11.00 8.83
CA SER A 99 5.56 -9.56 8.99
C SER A 99 4.25 -8.82 8.70
N LEU A 100 3.64 -9.02 7.53
CA LEU A 100 2.39 -8.35 7.13
C LEU A 100 1.24 -8.65 8.10
N SER A 101 1.18 -9.85 8.63
CA SER A 101 0.16 -10.27 9.61
C SER A 101 0.56 -10.05 11.07
N HIS A 102 1.70 -9.40 11.36
CA HIS A 102 2.11 -9.16 12.74
C HIS A 102 1.10 -8.28 13.49
N PRO A 103 0.68 -8.64 14.71
CA PRO A 103 -0.37 -7.89 15.43
C PRO A 103 0.07 -6.49 15.85
N ASP A 104 1.36 -6.25 16.03
CA ASP A 104 1.92 -4.96 16.43
C ASP A 104 2.87 -4.42 15.34
N GLN A 105 2.29 -3.72 14.35
CA GLN A 105 3.04 -3.03 13.31
C GLN A 105 3.78 -1.79 13.83
N ALA A 106 3.34 -1.21 14.95
CA ALA A 106 4.01 -0.05 15.51
C ALA A 106 5.44 -0.38 15.99
N THR A 107 5.67 -1.63 16.43
CA THR A 107 7.00 -2.12 16.77
C THR A 107 7.85 -2.41 15.53
N LEU A 108 7.24 -2.88 14.44
CA LEU A 108 7.94 -3.19 13.19
C LEU A 108 8.30 -1.94 12.40
N HIS A 109 7.45 -0.90 12.47
CA HIS A 109 7.56 0.32 11.68
C HIS A 109 7.66 1.58 12.56
N PRO A 110 8.80 1.80 13.22
CA PRO A 110 9.00 2.96 14.10
C PRO A 110 8.93 4.30 13.35
N SER A 111 9.20 4.34 12.04
CA SER A 111 9.08 5.54 11.21
C SER A 111 7.64 6.04 11.08
N ALA A 112 6.64 5.19 11.29
CA ALA A 112 5.22 5.55 11.22
C ALA A 112 4.75 6.45 12.37
N HIS A 113 5.54 6.56 13.47
CA HIS A 113 5.27 7.44 14.62
C HIS A 113 3.90 7.22 15.27
N TYR A 114 3.49 5.97 15.41
CA TYR A 114 2.27 5.63 16.15
C TYR A 114 2.39 5.99 17.64
N GLU A 115 1.40 6.70 18.21
CA GLU A 115 1.22 6.84 19.65
C GLU A 115 0.40 5.67 20.22
N THR A 116 -0.61 5.23 19.46
CA THR A 116 -1.41 4.04 19.75
C THR A 116 -1.57 3.24 18.48
N TYR A 117 -1.64 1.93 18.61
CA TYR A 117 -1.90 0.99 17.52
C TYR A 117 -2.64 -0.22 18.07
N ASP A 118 -3.83 -0.52 17.57
CA ASP A 118 -4.65 -1.65 17.97
C ASP A 118 -5.18 -2.37 16.74
N ARG A 119 -4.59 -3.53 16.40
CA ARG A 119 -5.02 -4.38 15.29
C ARG A 119 -5.91 -5.50 15.81
N ARG A 120 -7.08 -5.62 15.25
CA ARG A 120 -8.06 -6.68 15.53
C ARG A 120 -8.32 -7.50 14.30
N PHE A 121 -8.02 -8.79 14.37
CA PHE A 121 -8.29 -9.73 13.28
C PHE A 121 -9.75 -10.19 13.32
N ASP A 122 -10.45 -10.05 12.18
CA ASP A 122 -11.82 -10.55 12.01
C ASP A 122 -11.82 -12.02 11.62
N SER A 123 -10.75 -12.47 10.96
CA SER A 123 -10.52 -13.88 10.61
C SER A 123 -9.35 -14.47 11.41
N PRO A 124 -9.30 -15.79 11.63
CA PRO A 124 -8.26 -16.42 12.45
C PRO A 124 -6.87 -16.33 11.80
N ARG A 125 -6.01 -15.45 12.33
CA ARG A 125 -4.63 -15.29 11.85
C ARG A 125 -3.84 -16.60 11.83
N ASP A 126 -4.01 -17.44 12.87
CA ASP A 126 -3.27 -18.70 12.96
C ASP A 126 -3.68 -19.70 11.86
N ALA A 127 -4.96 -19.72 11.47
CA ALA A 127 -5.43 -20.54 10.36
C ALA A 127 -4.85 -20.05 9.03
N TRP A 128 -4.78 -18.72 8.83
CA TRP A 128 -4.15 -18.15 7.66
C TRP A 128 -2.64 -18.48 7.59
N LEU A 129 -1.89 -18.33 8.69
CA LEU A 129 -0.47 -18.70 8.75
C LEU A 129 -0.23 -20.20 8.55
N ALA A 130 -1.18 -21.05 8.98
CA ALA A 130 -1.12 -22.48 8.75
C ALA A 130 -1.45 -22.89 7.29
N GLY A 131 -2.01 -21.97 6.49
CA GLY A 131 -2.45 -22.23 5.11
C GLY A 131 -3.84 -22.89 5.05
N ASP A 132 -4.61 -22.85 6.13
CA ASP A 132 -5.97 -23.38 6.19
C ASP A 132 -6.98 -22.40 5.57
N ASP A 133 -6.64 -21.09 5.57
CA ASP A 133 -7.40 -20.00 4.97
C ASP A 133 -6.48 -19.18 4.02
N ASP A 134 -7.04 -18.72 2.90
CA ASP A 134 -6.32 -17.88 1.92
C ASP A 134 -6.58 -16.38 2.10
N VAL A 135 -7.54 -16.01 2.96
CA VAL A 135 -7.91 -14.62 3.23
C VAL A 135 -7.78 -14.30 4.71
N LEU A 136 -7.08 -13.21 5.01
CA LEU A 136 -6.97 -12.63 6.34
C LEU A 136 -7.54 -11.22 6.32
N THR A 137 -8.46 -10.91 7.25
CA THR A 137 -9.06 -9.58 7.39
C THR A 137 -8.83 -9.04 8.78
N TRP A 138 -8.67 -7.72 8.87
CA TRP A 138 -8.49 -7.03 10.16
C TRP A 138 -8.87 -5.56 10.08
N GLU A 139 -9.15 -5.02 11.25
CA GLU A 139 -9.27 -3.57 11.49
C GLU A 139 -8.06 -3.07 12.29
N VAL A 140 -7.68 -1.83 12.09
CA VAL A 140 -6.69 -1.13 12.91
C VAL A 140 -7.24 0.20 13.35
N ASP A 141 -7.23 0.46 14.66
CA ASP A 141 -7.37 1.79 15.21
C ASP A 141 -5.98 2.31 15.63
N TYR A 142 -5.63 3.49 15.18
CA TYR A 142 -4.34 4.09 15.51
C TYR A 142 -4.42 5.59 15.73
N SER A 143 -3.43 6.13 16.42
CA SER A 143 -3.20 7.57 16.50
C SER A 143 -1.75 7.90 16.18
N ILE A 144 -1.55 9.04 15.54
CA ILE A 144 -0.23 9.57 15.16
C ILE A 144 -0.05 10.96 15.74
N LYS A 145 1.17 11.22 16.26
CA LYS A 145 1.60 12.55 16.66
C LYS A 145 2.95 12.86 16.06
N TYR A 146 2.92 13.53 14.93
CA TYR A 146 4.13 13.82 14.16
C TYR A 146 4.08 15.19 13.47
N LEU A 147 5.15 15.97 13.57
CA LEU A 147 5.32 17.29 12.93
C LEU A 147 4.14 18.26 13.15
N GLY A 148 3.55 18.26 14.36
CA GLY A 148 2.41 19.11 14.71
C GLY A 148 1.07 18.61 14.15
N ASN A 149 1.05 17.39 13.59
CA ASN A 149 -0.18 16.64 13.32
C ASN A 149 -0.47 15.75 14.51
N ASN A 150 -1.72 15.73 14.92
CA ASN A 150 -2.23 14.84 15.95
C ASN A 150 -3.62 14.39 15.48
N TYR A 151 -3.73 13.13 15.06
CA TYR A 151 -4.97 12.57 14.55
C TYR A 151 -5.11 11.09 14.86
N SER A 152 -6.34 10.63 14.88
CA SER A 152 -6.71 9.23 14.98
C SER A 152 -7.43 8.78 13.73
N ALA A 153 -7.21 7.56 13.32
CA ALA A 153 -7.89 6.96 12.18
C ALA A 153 -8.12 5.46 12.40
N SER A 154 -9.07 4.93 11.66
CA SER A 154 -9.31 3.49 11.54
C SER A 154 -9.06 3.05 10.10
N THR A 155 -8.49 1.86 9.92
CA THR A 155 -8.38 1.20 8.62
C THR A 155 -9.05 -0.16 8.66
N GLU A 156 -9.60 -0.55 7.53
CA GLU A 156 -10.00 -1.93 7.25
C GLU A 156 -9.05 -2.50 6.20
N SER A 157 -8.64 -3.76 6.39
CA SER A 157 -7.66 -4.41 5.54
C SER A 157 -8.05 -5.85 5.23
N LEU A 158 -7.69 -6.25 4.00
CA LEU A 158 -7.77 -7.62 3.52
C LEU A 158 -6.41 -8.01 2.94
N LEU A 159 -5.89 -9.16 3.32
CA LEU A 159 -4.72 -9.81 2.73
C LEU A 159 -5.13 -11.15 2.17
N ARG A 160 -4.98 -11.34 0.87
CA ARG A 160 -5.33 -12.57 0.18
C ARG A 160 -4.09 -13.24 -0.39
N ARG A 161 -3.99 -14.54 -0.13
CA ARG A 161 -3.04 -15.42 -0.78
C ARG A 161 -3.67 -15.95 -2.06
N VAL A 162 -3.07 -15.66 -3.20
CA VAL A 162 -3.47 -16.23 -4.48
C VAL A 162 -2.53 -17.40 -4.77
N PRO A 163 -3.04 -18.63 -4.89
CA PRO A 163 -2.22 -19.81 -5.10
C PRO A 163 -1.55 -19.78 -6.47
N HIS A 164 -0.48 -20.55 -6.60
CA HIS A 164 0.15 -20.77 -7.90
C HIS A 164 -0.84 -21.45 -8.85
N LEU A 165 -1.04 -20.81 -9.97
CA LEU A 165 -1.75 -21.44 -11.08
C LEU A 165 -0.73 -22.21 -11.91
N ASP A 166 -0.96 -23.52 -12.12
CA ASP A 166 -0.11 -24.41 -12.93
C ASP A 166 -0.20 -24.01 -14.41
N ASP A 167 0.40 -22.86 -14.76
CA ASP A 167 0.48 -22.40 -16.12
C ASP A 167 1.93 -21.97 -16.43
N GLU A 168 2.40 -22.25 -17.66
CA GLU A 168 3.76 -21.91 -18.09
C GLU A 168 4.03 -20.39 -18.14
N GLN A 169 2.99 -19.57 -17.96
CA GLN A 169 3.07 -18.12 -18.05
C GLN A 169 3.19 -17.42 -16.68
N THR A 170 3.07 -18.17 -15.58
CA THR A 170 3.25 -17.68 -14.20
C THR A 170 4.51 -18.28 -13.55
N PRO A 171 5.70 -17.74 -13.82
CA PRO A 171 6.95 -18.28 -13.28
C PRO A 171 7.14 -18.03 -11.78
N TRP A 172 6.35 -17.15 -11.20
CA TRP A 172 6.45 -16.73 -9.79
C TRP A 172 5.45 -17.52 -8.93
N GLY A 173 5.33 -18.58 -8.63
CA GLY A 173 4.47 -19.28 -7.66
C GLY A 173 3.21 -18.50 -7.21
N SER A 174 2.83 -18.65 -5.96
CA SER A 174 1.76 -17.85 -5.35
C SER A 174 2.18 -16.39 -5.08
N PHE A 175 1.21 -15.49 -4.99
CA PHE A 175 1.43 -14.09 -4.65
C PHE A 175 0.43 -13.61 -3.59
N LEU A 176 0.67 -12.42 -3.04
CA LEU A 176 -0.21 -11.80 -2.06
C LEU A 176 -0.80 -10.51 -2.64
N VAL A 177 -2.07 -10.29 -2.35
CA VAL A 177 -2.78 -9.03 -2.64
C VAL A 177 -3.28 -8.49 -1.31
N GLN A 178 -2.86 -7.28 -0.95
CA GLN A 178 -3.37 -6.56 0.21
C GLN A 178 -4.13 -5.33 -0.24
N ARG A 179 -5.33 -5.13 0.30
CA ARG A 179 -6.14 -3.93 0.13
C ARG A 179 -6.42 -3.33 1.50
N THR A 180 -6.14 -2.05 1.65
CA THR A 180 -6.38 -1.29 2.89
C THR A 180 -7.09 0.01 2.56
N TYR A 181 -8.05 0.45 3.39
CA TYR A 181 -8.75 1.70 3.18
C TYR A 181 -9.26 2.32 4.49
N PHE A 182 -9.57 3.60 4.44
CA PHE A 182 -10.29 4.30 5.49
C PHE A 182 -11.79 4.11 5.33
N PRO A 183 -12.49 3.50 6.30
CA PRO A 183 -13.95 3.48 6.30
C PRO A 183 -14.57 4.86 6.61
N HIS A 184 -13.82 5.71 7.31
CA HIS A 184 -14.23 7.07 7.68
C HIS A 184 -13.01 8.00 7.69
N PRO A 185 -13.20 9.34 7.50
CA PRO A 185 -12.15 10.33 7.64
C PRO A 185 -11.45 10.26 9.00
N ALA A 186 -10.15 10.60 9.03
CA ALA A 186 -9.40 10.71 10.27
C ALA A 186 -9.88 11.88 11.14
N GLU A 187 -9.85 11.70 12.46
CA GLU A 187 -10.22 12.73 13.45
C GLU A 187 -8.97 13.49 13.92
N PHE A 188 -8.95 14.82 13.73
CA PHE A 188 -7.84 15.68 14.13
C PHE A 188 -8.09 16.38 15.45
N ASP A 189 -7.06 16.41 16.32
CA ASP A 189 -7.09 17.19 17.55
C ASP A 189 -6.84 18.66 17.26
N GLY A 190 -7.88 19.49 17.31
CA GLY A 190 -7.79 20.94 17.53
C GLY A 190 -7.50 21.86 16.35
N ASP A 191 -7.19 21.39 15.14
CA ASP A 191 -7.00 22.24 13.95
C ASP A 191 -8.02 21.94 12.86
N ASN A 192 -9.04 22.78 12.75
CA ASN A 192 -10.15 22.61 11.80
C ASN A 192 -9.77 22.80 10.31
N ASN A 193 -8.52 23.16 10.01
CA ASN A 193 -8.04 23.32 8.64
C ASN A 193 -7.21 22.13 8.15
N LYS A 194 -6.92 21.17 9.03
CA LYS A 194 -6.24 19.94 8.68
C LYS A 194 -7.26 18.83 8.53
N TYR A 195 -7.01 17.94 7.57
CA TYR A 195 -7.86 16.79 7.33
C TYR A 195 -7.08 15.65 6.68
N PHE A 196 -7.59 14.46 6.81
CA PHE A 196 -7.20 13.25 6.09
C PHE A 196 -8.50 12.48 5.81
N GLU A 197 -9.07 12.77 4.65
CA GLU A 197 -10.44 12.36 4.30
C GLU A 197 -10.49 10.96 3.73
N GLN A 198 -9.52 10.61 2.88
CA GLN A 198 -9.53 9.35 2.14
C GLN A 198 -8.14 8.73 2.11
N ASP A 199 -8.10 7.41 2.25
CA ASP A 199 -6.91 6.59 2.08
C ASP A 199 -7.31 5.24 1.49
N TYR A 200 -6.78 4.91 0.32
CA TYR A 200 -6.97 3.64 -0.36
C TYR A 200 -5.61 3.12 -0.80
N GLN A 201 -5.32 1.88 -0.47
CA GLN A 201 -4.01 1.26 -0.68
C GLN A 201 -4.21 -0.12 -1.30
N LEU A 202 -3.42 -0.41 -2.32
CA LEU A 202 -3.31 -1.74 -2.92
C LEU A 202 -1.85 -2.14 -2.97
N GLU A 203 -1.53 -3.26 -2.34
CA GLU A 203 -0.19 -3.81 -2.28
C GLU A 203 -0.19 -5.20 -2.92
N ILE A 204 0.79 -5.45 -3.77
CA ILE A 204 0.97 -6.73 -4.45
C ILE A 204 2.38 -7.22 -4.20
N PHE A 205 2.48 -8.44 -3.68
CA PHE A 205 3.77 -9.08 -3.42
C PHE A 205 3.86 -10.37 -4.21
N TRP A 206 4.87 -10.52 -5.05
CA TRP A 206 5.14 -11.78 -5.75
C TRP A 206 6.58 -12.21 -5.62
N PHE A 207 6.80 -13.52 -5.66
CA PHE A 207 8.09 -14.13 -5.37
C PHE A 207 8.73 -14.57 -6.68
N ASP A 208 9.81 -13.91 -7.09
CA ASP A 208 10.50 -14.15 -8.35
C ASP A 208 11.98 -14.46 -8.10
N GLN A 209 12.40 -15.68 -8.43
CA GLN A 209 13.80 -16.13 -8.39
C GLN A 209 14.52 -15.89 -7.04
N GLY A 210 13.79 -16.00 -5.93
CA GLY A 210 14.34 -15.87 -4.58
C GLY A 210 14.38 -14.44 -4.04
N ILE A 211 13.69 -13.52 -4.71
CA ILE A 211 13.44 -12.16 -4.25
C ILE A 211 11.93 -11.92 -4.16
N THR A 212 11.52 -11.06 -3.27
CA THR A 212 10.14 -10.57 -3.20
C THR A 212 10.07 -9.24 -3.91
N ARG A 213 9.18 -9.14 -4.88
CA ARG A 213 8.82 -7.88 -5.52
C ARG A 213 7.58 -7.33 -4.88
N HIS A 214 7.60 -6.05 -4.61
CA HIS A 214 6.48 -5.31 -4.07
C HIS A 214 6.08 -4.19 -5.03
N PHE A 215 4.79 -4.11 -5.30
CA PHE A 215 4.16 -3.00 -5.98
C PHE A 215 3.14 -2.39 -5.04
N TYR A 216 3.20 -1.08 -4.86
CA TYR A 216 2.34 -0.32 -3.97
C TYR A 216 1.63 0.78 -4.75
N ALA A 217 0.30 0.79 -4.71
CA ALA A 217 -0.54 1.86 -5.21
C ALA A 217 -1.29 2.52 -4.05
N LEU A 218 -1.32 3.85 -4.04
CA LEU A 218 -1.88 4.65 -2.96
C LEU A 218 -2.72 5.78 -3.55
N TRP A 219 -3.97 5.91 -3.11
CA TRP A 219 -4.84 7.07 -3.37
C TRP A 219 -5.16 7.74 -2.05
N ARG A 220 -4.81 9.03 -1.94
CA ARG A 220 -4.88 9.70 -0.63
C ARG A 220 -5.29 11.15 -0.75
N GLU A 221 -6.32 11.53 0.03
CA GLU A 221 -6.75 12.92 0.19
C GLU A 221 -6.41 13.40 1.60
N PHE A 222 -5.52 14.38 1.69
CA PHE A 222 -5.11 14.97 2.97
C PHE A 222 -4.68 16.42 2.83
N ASN A 223 -4.74 17.15 3.95
CA ASN A 223 -4.14 18.47 4.12
C ASN A 223 -3.59 18.60 5.54
N PHE A 224 -2.29 18.51 5.68
CA PHE A 224 -1.59 18.67 6.96
C PHE A 224 -1.01 20.09 7.14
N GLY A 225 -1.38 21.01 6.24
CA GLY A 225 -0.99 22.41 6.26
C GLY A 225 0.20 22.76 5.37
N GLY A 226 0.25 24.02 4.95
CA GLY A 226 1.31 24.54 4.07
C GLY A 226 1.31 23.87 2.69
N THR A 227 2.45 23.33 2.30
CA THR A 227 2.61 22.55 1.05
C THR A 227 2.35 21.07 1.24
N TYR A 228 2.14 20.60 2.47
CA TYR A 228 1.95 19.17 2.77
C TYR A 228 0.46 18.80 2.62
N LYS A 229 0.03 18.65 1.40
CA LYS A 229 -1.33 18.30 1.01
C LYS A 229 -1.33 17.52 -0.31
N SER A 230 -2.41 16.79 -0.58
CA SER A 230 -2.64 16.04 -1.83
C SER A 230 -2.47 16.92 -3.06
N GLY A 231 -1.94 16.35 -4.14
CA GLY A 231 -1.66 17.04 -5.40
C GLY A 231 -0.49 18.03 -5.34
N ASN A 232 0.30 18.04 -4.26
CA ASN A 232 1.51 18.85 -4.16
C ASN A 232 2.76 17.99 -4.34
N GLU A 233 3.60 18.26 -5.34
CA GLU A 233 4.79 17.47 -5.67
C GLU A 233 5.73 17.23 -4.47
N THR A 234 5.86 18.20 -3.55
CA THR A 234 6.70 18.02 -2.35
C THR A 234 6.07 17.01 -1.39
N ALA A 235 4.74 17.06 -1.22
CA ALA A 235 4.02 16.14 -0.37
C ALA A 235 4.02 14.72 -0.95
N GLU A 236 3.81 14.59 -2.27
CA GLU A 236 3.87 13.30 -2.98
C GLU A 236 5.23 12.63 -2.82
N ARG A 237 6.31 13.40 -2.97
CA ARG A 237 7.68 12.89 -2.76
C ARG A 237 7.94 12.47 -1.31
N LEU A 238 7.41 13.21 -0.33
CA LEU A 238 7.52 12.83 1.08
C LEU A 238 6.72 11.57 1.39
N LEU A 239 5.56 11.39 0.75
CA LEU A 239 4.77 10.16 0.87
C LEU A 239 5.54 8.96 0.29
N LEU A 240 6.07 9.08 -0.93
CA LEU A 240 6.87 8.02 -1.55
C LEU A 240 8.08 7.65 -0.67
N ASN A 241 8.79 8.63 -0.12
CA ASN A 241 9.90 8.35 0.81
C ASN A 241 9.43 7.59 2.06
N ALA A 242 8.26 7.94 2.62
CA ALA A 242 7.73 7.24 3.78
C ALA A 242 7.33 5.78 3.45
N LEU A 243 6.91 5.50 2.22
CA LEU A 243 6.65 4.13 1.76
C LEU A 243 7.95 3.34 1.60
N TYR A 244 9.02 3.95 1.08
CA TYR A 244 10.34 3.33 1.03
C TYR A 244 10.89 3.04 2.42
N ASP A 245 10.76 3.98 3.37
CA ASP A 245 11.17 3.75 4.77
C ASP A 245 10.40 2.56 5.38
N TRP A 246 9.09 2.42 5.07
CA TRP A 246 8.28 1.28 5.49
C TRP A 246 8.79 -0.05 4.92
N ASP A 247 9.13 -0.09 3.63
CA ASP A 247 9.67 -1.28 2.99
C ASP A 247 11.07 -1.65 3.51
N ASP A 248 11.93 -0.66 3.75
CA ASP A 248 13.24 -0.86 4.38
C ASP A 248 13.11 -1.48 5.79
N GLU A 249 12.16 -1.00 6.60
CA GLU A 249 11.85 -1.56 7.92
C GLU A 249 11.26 -2.97 7.84
N THR A 250 10.42 -3.25 6.83
CA THR A 250 9.91 -4.59 6.55
C THR A 250 11.05 -5.55 6.21
N GLU A 251 11.98 -5.15 5.35
CA GLU A 251 13.16 -5.95 4.99
C GLU A 251 14.06 -6.22 6.21
N GLU A 252 14.26 -5.22 7.06
CA GLU A 252 15.02 -5.37 8.29
C GLU A 252 14.36 -6.37 9.24
N GLY A 253 13.04 -6.29 9.41
CA GLY A 253 12.25 -7.23 10.21
C GLY A 253 12.34 -8.67 9.70
N CYS A 254 12.28 -8.89 8.39
CA CYS A 254 12.48 -10.21 7.80
C CYS A 254 13.88 -10.76 8.09
N ARG A 255 14.91 -9.93 7.94
CA ARG A 255 16.33 -10.35 8.08
C ARG A 255 16.73 -10.63 9.53
N GLU A 256 16.23 -9.87 10.49
CA GLU A 256 16.59 -9.98 11.91
C GLU A 256 15.71 -10.97 12.67
N GLY A 257 14.63 -11.41 12.07
CA GLY A 257 13.56 -12.15 12.71
C GLY A 257 12.59 -11.20 13.44
N LEU A 258 11.33 -11.56 13.41
CA LEU A 258 10.29 -10.76 14.09
C LEU A 258 10.48 -10.81 15.60
N PRO A 259 10.26 -9.70 16.33
CA PRO A 259 10.42 -9.61 17.76
C PRO A 259 9.45 -10.51 18.57
#